data_3ebd8c9523628e73da18fa11eaef01e8
#
_entry.id   3ebd8c9523628e73da18fa11eaef01e8
#
_cell.length_a   1.000
_cell.length_b   1.000
_cell.length_c   1.000
_cell.angle_alpha   90.00
_cell.angle_beta   90.00
_cell.angle_gamma   90.00
#
_symmetry.space_group_name_H-M   'P 1'
#
loop_
_entity.id
_entity.type
_entity.pdbx_description
1 polymer ?
#
loop_
_entity_poly.entity_id
_entity_poly.type
_entity_poly.pdbx_seq_one_letter_code
_entity_poly.pdbx_strand_id
1 'polypeptide(L)'
;MDWSFPPEAEEFRNEVKAFIAEHLTEDVISSTHDGTIHNWEFHQKIAERGWLGGAVPSELGGGGKSAIEMAVMIEELQLAGAPIDGMGVAIVVASVVLELGNDHLKETLVPKLLSGETLVSFGYTEPDSGSDVAAAQTRAVRDGNEWVINGQKMWTTMAHIADYVLLLTRTNPDVPKHKGLTFFIVPLNAEGIEIQPVHTMGTERSNATFYDDVRIGDEWRIGEVDGGWEIMKAALKYERGIAGGQFPSPPLIDAFIEYAQSTTTPVSYTHLRAHETVV
;
A
#
# COMPACT_ATOMS: atom_id res chain seq x y z
N MET A 1 -12.36 26.27 -21.18
CA MET A 1 -11.28 25.52 -20.56
C MET A 1 -11.48 24.10 -21.03
N ASP A 2 -10.52 23.52 -21.73
CA ASP A 2 -10.60 22.13 -22.19
C ASP A 2 -10.12 21.22 -21.05
N TRP A 3 -10.95 20.27 -20.64
CA TRP A 3 -10.68 19.31 -19.58
C TRP A 3 -10.40 17.90 -20.12
N SER A 4 -10.19 17.78 -21.44
CA SER A 4 -9.81 16.50 -22.05
C SER A 4 -8.41 16.09 -21.62
N PHE A 5 -8.22 14.78 -21.45
CA PHE A 5 -6.89 14.23 -21.23
C PHE A 5 -6.04 14.33 -22.49
N PRO A 6 -4.70 14.39 -22.38
CA PRO A 6 -3.82 14.26 -23.53
C PRO A 6 -4.10 12.97 -24.32
N PRO A 7 -3.93 12.98 -25.65
CA PRO A 7 -4.20 11.81 -26.50
C PRO A 7 -3.47 10.55 -26.03
N GLU A 8 -2.25 10.68 -25.55
CA GLU A 8 -1.41 9.57 -25.03
C GLU A 8 -2.03 8.94 -23.80
N ALA A 9 -2.63 9.74 -22.92
CA ALA A 9 -3.31 9.25 -21.72
C ALA A 9 -4.62 8.53 -22.07
N GLU A 10 -5.35 8.99 -23.10
CA GLU A 10 -6.54 8.31 -23.59
C GLU A 10 -6.22 7.00 -24.32
N GLU A 11 -5.13 6.94 -25.07
CA GLU A 11 -4.63 5.71 -25.67
C GLU A 11 -4.28 4.70 -24.58
N PHE A 12 -3.54 5.13 -23.55
CA PHE A 12 -3.19 4.28 -22.43
C PHE A 12 -4.43 3.85 -21.62
N ARG A 13 -5.44 4.71 -21.43
CA ARG A 13 -6.75 4.34 -20.85
C ARG A 13 -7.39 3.17 -21.60
N ASN A 14 -7.37 3.19 -22.91
CA ASN A 14 -7.91 2.11 -23.72
C ASN A 14 -7.11 0.82 -23.58
N GLU A 15 -5.78 0.89 -23.45
CA GLU A 15 -4.93 -0.25 -23.15
C GLU A 15 -5.28 -0.87 -21.78
N VAL A 16 -5.46 -0.03 -20.75
CA VAL A 16 -5.86 -0.48 -19.41
C VAL A 16 -7.24 -1.13 -19.41
N LYS A 17 -8.21 -0.55 -20.12
CA LYS A 17 -9.55 -1.14 -20.29
C LYS A 17 -9.51 -2.51 -20.98
N ALA A 18 -8.70 -2.63 -22.02
CA ALA A 18 -8.51 -3.92 -22.70
C ALA A 18 -7.87 -4.96 -21.77
N PHE A 19 -6.87 -4.57 -20.99
CA PHE A 19 -6.25 -5.43 -19.98
C PHE A 19 -7.26 -5.89 -18.91
N ILE A 20 -8.08 -4.98 -18.40
CA ILE A 20 -9.13 -5.30 -17.43
C ILE A 20 -10.12 -6.31 -18.02
N ALA A 21 -10.59 -6.08 -19.24
CA ALA A 21 -11.52 -6.99 -19.91
C ALA A 21 -10.94 -8.39 -20.15
N GLU A 22 -9.63 -8.51 -20.33
CA GLU A 22 -8.93 -9.77 -20.55
C GLU A 22 -8.61 -10.53 -19.25
N HIS A 23 -8.19 -9.82 -18.20
CA HIS A 23 -7.56 -10.43 -17.03
C HIS A 23 -8.36 -10.30 -15.73
N LEU A 24 -9.26 -9.33 -15.59
CA LEU A 24 -10.08 -9.18 -14.38
C LEU A 24 -11.33 -10.06 -14.51
N THR A 25 -11.17 -11.34 -14.23
CA THR A 25 -12.26 -12.30 -14.25
C THR A 25 -13.05 -12.30 -12.94
N GLU A 26 -14.24 -12.91 -12.95
CA GLU A 26 -15.04 -13.07 -11.73
C GLU A 26 -14.30 -13.90 -10.66
N ASP A 27 -13.48 -14.85 -11.07
CA ASP A 27 -12.64 -15.65 -10.16
C ASP A 27 -11.56 -14.79 -9.50
N VAL A 28 -10.95 -13.84 -10.22
CA VAL A 28 -9.97 -12.90 -9.65
C VAL A 28 -10.64 -12.01 -8.60
N ILE A 29 -11.81 -11.47 -8.90
CA ILE A 29 -12.55 -10.61 -7.96
C ILE A 29 -13.00 -11.41 -6.74
N SER A 30 -13.60 -12.58 -6.93
CA SER A 30 -14.11 -13.40 -5.84
C SER A 30 -13.02 -13.98 -4.93
N SER A 31 -11.80 -14.18 -5.45
CA SER A 31 -10.66 -14.67 -4.66
C SER A 31 -10.22 -13.71 -3.55
N THR A 32 -10.64 -12.44 -3.62
CA THR A 32 -10.31 -11.42 -2.62
C THR A 32 -11.39 -11.23 -1.56
N HIS A 33 -12.50 -11.97 -1.63
CA HIS A 33 -13.62 -11.85 -0.70
C HIS A 33 -13.45 -12.63 0.62
N ASP A 34 -12.36 -13.37 0.76
CA ASP A 34 -12.01 -14.14 1.97
C ASP A 34 -11.23 -13.32 3.01
N GLY A 35 -11.07 -12.03 2.77
CA GLY A 35 -10.24 -11.11 3.56
C GLY A 35 -8.84 -10.90 2.99
N THR A 36 -8.47 -11.63 1.95
CA THR A 36 -7.24 -11.42 1.19
C THR A 36 -7.53 -10.40 0.08
N ILE A 37 -6.99 -9.22 0.21
CA ILE A 37 -7.22 -8.11 -0.75
C ILE A 37 -6.27 -8.15 -1.94
N HIS A 38 -5.55 -9.25 -2.13
CA HIS A 38 -4.51 -9.41 -3.14
C HIS A 38 -4.73 -10.68 -3.95
N ASN A 39 -4.52 -10.60 -5.25
CA ASN A 39 -4.49 -11.73 -6.16
C ASN A 39 -3.13 -11.78 -6.88
N TRP A 40 -2.34 -12.82 -6.62
CA TRP A 40 -0.99 -12.97 -7.17
C TRP A 40 -0.96 -13.08 -8.69
N GLU A 41 -1.90 -13.81 -9.29
CA GLU A 41 -1.94 -13.97 -10.73
C GLU A 41 -2.21 -12.64 -11.43
N PHE A 42 -3.20 -11.89 -10.95
CA PHE A 42 -3.53 -10.57 -11.47
C PHE A 42 -2.37 -9.56 -11.26
N HIS A 43 -1.73 -9.61 -10.09
CA HIS A 43 -0.55 -8.79 -9.78
C HIS A 43 0.61 -9.05 -10.75
N GLN A 44 0.88 -10.32 -11.07
CA GLN A 44 1.90 -10.69 -12.05
C GLN A 44 1.54 -10.24 -13.46
N LYS A 45 0.25 -10.27 -13.86
CA LYS A 45 -0.20 -9.71 -15.14
C LYS A 45 0.04 -8.20 -15.24
N ILE A 46 -0.16 -7.47 -14.16
CA ILE A 46 0.20 -6.04 -14.05
C ILE A 46 1.71 -5.85 -14.20
N ALA A 47 2.51 -6.70 -13.56
CA ALA A 47 3.96 -6.67 -13.64
C ALA A 47 4.48 -6.96 -15.07
N GLU A 48 3.91 -7.95 -15.77
CA GLU A 48 4.24 -8.29 -17.16
C GLU A 48 4.06 -7.09 -18.13
N ARG A 49 3.16 -6.17 -17.80
CA ARG A 49 2.96 -4.90 -18.53
C ARG A 49 3.95 -3.79 -18.12
N GLY A 50 4.81 -4.04 -17.14
CA GLY A 50 5.71 -3.04 -16.55
C GLY A 50 5.00 -1.97 -15.72
N TRP A 51 3.74 -2.18 -15.34
CA TRP A 51 2.92 -1.17 -14.68
C TRP A 51 3.22 -1.01 -13.18
N LEU A 52 3.82 -2.03 -12.52
CA LEU A 52 4.31 -1.89 -11.15
C LEU A 52 5.41 -0.85 -11.02
N GLY A 53 6.19 -0.68 -12.08
CA GLY A 53 7.21 0.38 -12.19
C GLY A 53 6.78 1.53 -13.09
N GLY A 54 5.49 1.70 -13.36
CA GLY A 54 5.00 2.64 -14.38
C GLY A 54 5.58 4.03 -14.24
N ALA A 55 5.61 4.61 -13.04
CA ALA A 55 6.17 5.93 -12.77
C ALA A 55 7.71 5.96 -12.64
N VAL A 56 8.36 4.80 -12.55
CA VAL A 56 9.82 4.71 -12.46
C VAL A 56 10.42 5.01 -13.85
N PRO A 57 11.47 5.85 -13.94
CA PRO A 57 12.17 6.12 -15.18
C PRO A 57 12.64 4.84 -15.89
N SER A 58 12.59 4.83 -17.23
CA SER A 58 12.95 3.64 -18.02
C SER A 58 14.40 3.23 -17.85
N GLU A 59 15.32 4.18 -17.63
CA GLU A 59 16.73 3.96 -17.34
C GLU A 59 16.97 3.24 -16.00
N LEU A 60 15.98 3.24 -15.10
CA LEU A 60 15.98 2.52 -13.83
C LEU A 60 15.14 1.23 -13.88
N GLY A 61 14.77 0.79 -15.07
CA GLY A 61 13.98 -0.44 -15.27
C GLY A 61 12.47 -0.25 -15.12
N GLY A 62 11.98 0.99 -15.08
CA GLY A 62 10.56 1.30 -14.98
C GLY A 62 9.87 1.53 -16.33
N GLY A 63 8.58 1.86 -16.28
CA GLY A 63 7.73 2.11 -17.46
C GLY A 63 7.83 3.51 -18.03
N GLY A 64 8.42 4.47 -17.32
CA GLY A 64 8.56 5.87 -17.74
C GLY A 64 7.24 6.60 -17.98
N LYS A 65 6.15 6.14 -17.37
CA LYS A 65 4.80 6.69 -17.51
C LYS A 65 4.68 8.06 -16.84
N SER A 66 3.94 8.97 -17.47
CA SER A 66 3.61 10.27 -16.87
C SER A 66 2.66 10.11 -15.67
N ALA A 67 2.60 11.14 -14.82
CA ALA A 67 1.67 11.16 -13.69
C ALA A 67 0.19 11.05 -14.14
N ILE A 68 -0.15 11.59 -15.32
CA ILE A 68 -1.50 11.50 -15.88
C ILE A 68 -1.83 10.07 -16.33
N GLU A 69 -0.90 9.40 -17.02
CA GLU A 69 -1.07 7.99 -17.39
C GLU A 69 -1.24 7.10 -16.16
N MET A 70 -0.42 7.31 -15.12
CA MET A 70 -0.55 6.58 -13.85
C MET A 70 -1.89 6.82 -13.17
N ALA A 71 -2.36 8.07 -13.14
CA ALA A 71 -3.67 8.41 -12.59
C ALA A 71 -4.81 7.72 -13.36
N VAL A 72 -4.76 7.74 -14.68
CA VAL A 72 -5.73 7.06 -15.56
C VAL A 72 -5.74 5.55 -15.32
N MET A 73 -4.58 4.92 -15.17
CA MET A 73 -4.48 3.49 -14.90
C MET A 73 -5.12 3.12 -13.56
N ILE A 74 -4.77 3.87 -12.52
CA ILE A 74 -5.29 3.63 -11.17
C ILE A 74 -6.81 3.84 -11.14
N GLU A 75 -7.30 4.90 -11.80
CA GLU A 75 -8.73 5.17 -11.93
C GLU A 75 -9.48 3.99 -12.55
N GLU A 76 -9.06 3.51 -13.72
CA GLU A 76 -9.74 2.42 -14.42
C GLU A 76 -9.70 1.11 -13.62
N LEU A 77 -8.55 0.77 -13.01
CA LEU A 77 -8.43 -0.43 -12.18
C LEU A 77 -9.32 -0.35 -10.92
N GLN A 78 -9.38 0.81 -10.26
CA GLN A 78 -10.24 1.01 -9.09
C GLN A 78 -11.73 0.98 -9.46
N LEU A 79 -12.12 1.64 -10.56
CA LEU A 79 -13.50 1.62 -11.05
C LEU A 79 -13.97 0.21 -11.40
N ALA A 80 -13.07 -0.64 -11.86
CA ALA A 80 -13.35 -2.04 -12.15
C ALA A 80 -13.35 -2.95 -10.91
N GLY A 81 -12.95 -2.44 -9.74
CA GLY A 81 -12.82 -3.24 -8.51
C GLY A 81 -11.64 -4.22 -8.53
N ALA A 82 -10.57 -3.88 -9.26
CA ALA A 82 -9.38 -4.70 -9.36
C ALA A 82 -8.60 -4.75 -8.03
N PRO A 83 -8.00 -5.91 -7.65
CA PRO A 83 -7.21 -6.06 -6.43
C PRO A 83 -5.81 -5.45 -6.60
N ILE A 84 -5.69 -4.15 -6.41
CA ILE A 84 -4.47 -3.36 -6.68
C ILE A 84 -3.71 -2.89 -5.45
N ASP A 85 -4.08 -3.33 -4.25
CA ASP A 85 -3.41 -2.89 -3.01
C ASP A 85 -1.92 -3.23 -3.03
N GLY A 86 -1.56 -4.45 -3.44
CA GLY A 86 -0.16 -4.85 -3.63
C GLY A 86 0.60 -4.00 -4.66
N MET A 87 -0.08 -3.57 -5.74
CA MET A 87 0.49 -2.66 -6.72
C MET A 87 0.80 -1.29 -6.09
N GLY A 88 -0.14 -0.73 -5.33
CA GLY A 88 0.04 0.55 -4.66
C GLY A 88 1.26 0.54 -3.73
N VAL A 89 1.39 -0.49 -2.90
CA VAL A 89 2.54 -0.65 -2.00
C VAL A 89 3.84 -0.85 -2.76
N ALA A 90 3.85 -1.68 -3.81
CA ALA A 90 5.05 -1.91 -4.62
C ALA A 90 5.57 -0.61 -5.25
N ILE A 91 4.69 0.23 -5.80
CA ILE A 91 5.05 1.52 -6.40
C ILE A 91 5.65 2.45 -5.33
N VAL A 92 5.03 2.55 -4.15
CA VAL A 92 5.53 3.41 -3.05
C VAL A 92 6.90 2.95 -2.60
N VAL A 93 7.05 1.65 -2.28
CA VAL A 93 8.32 1.11 -1.75
C VAL A 93 9.43 1.19 -2.77
N ALA A 94 9.18 0.83 -4.03
CA ALA A 94 10.17 0.95 -5.10
C ALA A 94 10.61 2.40 -5.28
N SER A 95 9.68 3.37 -5.30
CA SER A 95 10.00 4.79 -5.43
C SER A 95 10.84 5.31 -4.26
N VAL A 96 10.47 4.95 -3.02
CA VAL A 96 11.23 5.34 -1.81
C VAL A 96 12.63 4.74 -1.83
N VAL A 97 12.76 3.46 -2.18
CA VAL A 97 14.08 2.79 -2.24
C VAL A 97 14.94 3.37 -3.35
N LEU A 98 14.40 3.67 -4.51
CA LEU A 98 15.14 4.32 -5.60
C LEU A 98 15.63 5.71 -5.23
N GLU A 99 14.82 6.50 -4.52
CA GLU A 99 15.17 7.87 -4.12
C GLU A 99 16.15 7.88 -2.93
N LEU A 100 15.93 7.06 -1.89
CA LEU A 100 16.56 7.19 -0.58
C LEU A 100 17.22 5.90 -0.07
N GLY A 101 17.06 4.78 -0.77
CA GLY A 101 17.66 3.50 -0.40
C GLY A 101 19.14 3.40 -0.76
N ASN A 102 19.81 2.44 -0.12
CA ASN A 102 21.19 2.06 -0.45
C ASN A 102 21.22 1.14 -1.69
N ASP A 103 22.44 0.87 -2.20
CA ASP A 103 22.63 0.06 -3.41
C ASP A 103 22.15 -1.38 -3.22
N HIS A 104 22.34 -1.97 -2.02
CA HIS A 104 21.84 -3.32 -1.72
C HIS A 104 20.33 -3.42 -1.94
N LEU A 105 19.54 -2.51 -1.40
CA LEU A 105 18.08 -2.50 -1.58
C LEU A 105 17.66 -2.22 -3.02
N LYS A 106 18.38 -1.31 -3.70
CA LYS A 106 18.12 -1.01 -5.12
C LYS A 106 18.35 -2.22 -6.03
N GLU A 107 19.40 -2.99 -5.75
CA GLU A 107 19.77 -4.14 -6.56
C GLU A 107 18.99 -5.42 -6.22
N THR A 108 18.60 -5.60 -4.95
CA THR A 108 17.99 -6.85 -4.48
C THR A 108 16.48 -6.79 -4.35
N LEU A 109 15.91 -5.65 -3.92
CA LEU A 109 14.48 -5.54 -3.65
C LEU A 109 13.71 -4.93 -4.83
N VAL A 110 14.20 -3.83 -5.42
CA VAL A 110 13.46 -3.12 -6.47
C VAL A 110 13.13 -4.02 -7.67
N PRO A 111 14.07 -4.82 -8.23
CA PRO A 111 13.73 -5.70 -9.34
C PRO A 111 12.62 -6.70 -9.01
N LYS A 112 12.60 -7.25 -7.80
CA LYS A 112 11.58 -8.19 -7.34
C LYS A 112 10.20 -7.53 -7.15
N LEU A 113 10.18 -6.28 -6.68
CA LEU A 113 8.95 -5.50 -6.60
C LEU A 113 8.39 -5.23 -7.99
N LEU A 114 9.22 -4.79 -8.94
CA LEU A 114 8.80 -4.43 -10.29
C LEU A 114 8.40 -5.66 -11.13
N SER A 115 8.96 -6.82 -10.86
CA SER A 115 8.58 -8.09 -11.50
C SER A 115 7.34 -8.73 -10.89
N GLY A 116 6.80 -8.20 -9.78
CA GLY A 116 5.68 -8.80 -9.07
C GLY A 116 6.04 -10.09 -8.32
N GLU A 117 7.34 -10.36 -8.13
CA GLU A 117 7.82 -11.57 -7.42
C GLU A 117 7.62 -11.45 -5.92
N THR A 118 7.63 -10.24 -5.36
CA THR A 118 7.61 -10.00 -3.92
C THR A 118 6.62 -8.89 -3.54
N LEU A 119 6.06 -9.00 -2.34
CA LEU A 119 5.22 -8.00 -1.74
C LEU A 119 5.86 -7.42 -0.48
N VAL A 120 5.52 -6.16 -0.21
CA VAL A 120 5.87 -5.47 1.03
C VAL A 120 4.59 -4.98 1.70
N SER A 121 4.55 -4.98 3.01
CA SER A 121 3.51 -4.32 3.80
C SER A 121 4.05 -3.09 4.54
N PHE A 122 3.16 -2.21 5.04
CA PHE A 122 3.56 -1.03 5.82
C PHE A 122 3.43 -1.30 7.31
N GLY A 123 4.54 -1.15 8.04
CA GLY A 123 4.61 -1.26 9.49
C GLY A 123 4.87 0.10 10.14
N TYR A 124 3.87 1.02 10.11
CA TYR A 124 4.01 2.38 10.65
C TYR A 124 3.29 2.53 11.98
N THR A 125 2.00 2.18 11.99
CA THR A 125 1.07 2.42 13.10
C THR A 125 1.34 1.45 14.27
N GLU A 126 1.21 1.98 15.49
CA GLU A 126 1.24 1.21 16.74
C GLU A 126 -0.07 1.40 17.50
N PRO A 127 -0.41 0.57 18.50
CA PRO A 127 -1.63 0.73 19.28
C PRO A 127 -1.82 2.16 19.82
N ASP A 128 -0.74 2.81 20.26
CA ASP A 128 -0.76 4.14 20.85
C ASP A 128 -0.31 5.26 19.89
N SER A 129 0.03 4.95 18.63
CA SER A 129 0.50 5.93 17.65
C SER A 129 -0.01 5.64 16.24
N GLY A 130 -1.06 6.36 15.84
CA GLY A 130 -1.63 6.33 14.48
C GLY A 130 -1.36 7.65 13.77
N SER A 131 -2.24 8.64 13.95
CA SER A 131 -2.07 9.97 13.35
C SER A 131 -0.77 10.66 13.78
N ASP A 132 -0.33 10.43 15.02
CA ASP A 132 1.00 10.84 15.50
C ASP A 132 2.03 9.71 15.28
N VAL A 133 2.26 9.36 14.03
CA VAL A 133 3.19 8.28 13.66
C VAL A 133 4.63 8.53 14.16
N ALA A 134 4.99 9.80 14.36
CA ALA A 134 6.29 10.16 14.94
C ALA A 134 6.46 9.73 16.40
N ALA A 135 5.38 9.37 17.09
CA ALA A 135 5.42 8.83 18.46
C ALA A 135 5.73 7.33 18.52
N ALA A 136 6.03 6.67 17.40
CA ALA A 136 6.35 5.25 17.33
C ALA A 136 7.42 4.84 18.36
N GLN A 137 7.21 3.70 19.03
CA GLN A 137 8.03 3.16 20.10
C GLN A 137 8.73 1.85 19.76
N THR A 138 8.34 1.17 18.66
CA THR A 138 9.06 -0.03 18.19
C THR A 138 10.54 0.31 18.04
N ARG A 139 11.39 -0.31 18.89
CA ARG A 139 12.81 0.03 19.01
C ARG A 139 13.65 -0.77 18.03
N ALA A 140 14.70 -0.11 17.47
CA ALA A 140 15.82 -0.78 16.85
C ALA A 140 17.11 -0.31 17.56
N VAL A 141 17.84 -1.27 18.13
CA VAL A 141 19.10 -1.03 18.85
C VAL A 141 20.23 -1.65 18.07
N ARG A 142 21.30 -0.89 17.83
CA ARG A 142 22.46 -1.39 17.10
C ARG A 142 23.26 -2.38 17.93
N ASP A 143 23.56 -3.54 17.35
CA ASP A 143 24.41 -4.59 17.91
C ASP A 143 25.48 -5.00 16.87
N GLY A 144 26.63 -4.37 16.92
CA GLY A 144 27.67 -4.55 15.91
C GLY A 144 27.24 -4.05 14.53
N ASN A 145 27.15 -4.96 13.55
CA ASN A 145 26.71 -4.69 12.19
C ASN A 145 25.21 -4.96 11.97
N GLU A 146 24.52 -5.39 13.01
CA GLU A 146 23.09 -5.68 12.97
C GLU A 146 22.29 -4.71 13.83
N TRP A 147 20.98 -4.80 13.68
CA TRP A 147 19.98 -4.15 14.51
C TRP A 147 19.09 -5.19 15.16
N VAL A 148 18.79 -4.99 16.44
CA VAL A 148 17.85 -5.80 17.19
C VAL A 148 16.57 -5.00 17.36
N ILE A 149 15.47 -5.54 16.81
CA ILE A 149 14.18 -4.86 16.75
C ILE A 149 13.22 -5.51 17.76
N ASN A 150 12.59 -4.66 18.58
CA ASN A 150 11.59 -5.05 19.56
C ASN A 150 10.41 -4.08 19.55
N GLY A 151 9.19 -4.62 19.55
CA GLY A 151 7.97 -3.82 19.58
C GLY A 151 6.79 -4.47 18.86
N GLN A 152 5.85 -3.65 18.44
CA GLN A 152 4.65 -4.12 17.76
C GLN A 152 4.12 -3.08 16.80
N LYS A 153 3.43 -3.56 15.75
CA LYS A 153 2.68 -2.71 14.82
C LYS A 153 1.24 -3.17 14.72
N MET A 154 0.36 -2.25 14.37
CA MET A 154 -1.06 -2.47 14.19
C MET A 154 -1.47 -2.05 12.80
N TRP A 155 -2.51 -2.67 12.26
CA TRP A 155 -3.03 -2.38 10.94
C TRP A 155 -2.01 -2.61 9.81
N THR A 156 -1.17 -3.65 9.98
CA THR A 156 -0.18 -4.05 8.97
C THR A 156 -0.88 -4.92 7.92
N THR A 157 -1.62 -4.28 7.04
CA THR A 157 -2.40 -4.93 5.98
C THR A 157 -1.47 -5.74 5.07
N MET A 158 -1.92 -6.91 4.63
CA MET A 158 -1.17 -7.90 3.84
C MET A 158 0.05 -8.55 4.53
N ALA A 159 0.41 -8.25 5.78
CA ALA A 159 1.58 -8.85 6.43
C ALA A 159 1.58 -10.39 6.40
N HIS A 160 0.43 -11.03 6.37
CA HIS A 160 0.28 -12.50 6.34
C HIS A 160 0.60 -13.14 4.98
N ILE A 161 0.72 -12.34 3.92
CA ILE A 161 1.05 -12.80 2.55
C ILE A 161 2.25 -12.07 1.95
N ALA A 162 2.73 -10.99 2.59
CA ALA A 162 3.89 -10.24 2.13
C ALA A 162 5.19 -10.90 2.58
N ASP A 163 6.25 -10.69 1.80
CA ASP A 163 7.59 -11.19 2.10
C ASP A 163 8.33 -10.27 3.07
N TYR A 164 8.03 -8.97 2.99
CA TYR A 164 8.72 -7.94 3.76
C TYR A 164 7.74 -6.95 4.38
N VAL A 165 8.23 -6.21 5.37
CA VAL A 165 7.57 -5.02 5.91
C VAL A 165 8.50 -3.82 5.83
N LEU A 166 7.99 -2.69 5.35
CA LEU A 166 8.62 -1.38 5.48
C LEU A 166 8.34 -0.88 6.90
N LEU A 167 9.31 -1.09 7.80
CA LEU A 167 9.13 -0.95 9.23
C LEU A 167 9.70 0.37 9.75
N LEU A 168 8.85 1.18 10.37
CA LEU A 168 9.26 2.36 11.11
C LEU A 168 9.70 1.99 12.53
N THR A 169 10.90 2.39 12.94
CA THR A 169 11.45 2.11 14.26
C THR A 169 11.96 3.38 14.96
N ARG A 170 12.11 3.29 16.28
CA ARG A 170 12.78 4.28 17.14
C ARG A 170 14.22 3.83 17.38
N THR A 171 15.18 4.56 16.82
CA THR A 171 16.62 4.31 17.02
C THR A 171 17.21 5.22 18.09
N ASN A 172 16.63 6.41 18.29
CA ASN A 172 17.11 7.36 19.31
C ASN A 172 15.91 7.95 20.09
N PRO A 173 15.70 7.55 21.35
CA PRO A 173 14.63 8.07 22.19
C PRO A 173 14.95 9.44 22.84
N ASP A 174 16.23 9.87 22.83
CA ASP A 174 16.71 11.03 23.59
C ASP A 174 16.62 12.35 22.81
N VAL A 175 16.12 12.30 21.58
CA VAL A 175 15.94 13.45 20.70
C VAL A 175 14.45 13.72 20.42
N PRO A 176 14.09 14.91 19.88
CA PRO A 176 12.72 15.16 19.46
C PRO A 176 12.19 14.05 18.56
N LYS A 177 10.93 13.62 18.77
CA LYS A 177 10.33 12.41 18.22
C LYS A 177 10.53 12.21 16.70
N HIS A 178 10.57 13.28 15.91
CA HIS A 178 10.81 13.22 14.47
C HIS A 178 12.28 12.99 14.07
N LYS A 179 13.22 13.12 15.01
CA LYS A 179 14.66 13.06 14.75
C LYS A 179 15.33 11.76 15.20
N GLY A 180 14.58 10.83 15.74
CA GLY A 180 15.12 9.55 16.25
C GLY A 180 14.44 8.35 15.62
N LEU A 181 14.02 8.46 14.37
CA LEU A 181 13.32 7.41 13.63
C LEU A 181 14.21 6.85 12.53
N THR A 182 14.12 5.56 12.28
CA THR A 182 14.81 4.88 11.17
C THR A 182 13.86 3.86 10.53
N PHE A 183 13.98 3.69 9.23
CA PHE A 183 13.23 2.69 8.48
C PHE A 183 14.10 1.51 8.08
N PHE A 184 13.49 0.33 8.14
CA PHE A 184 14.08 -0.91 7.68
C PHE A 184 13.11 -1.66 6.77
N ILE A 185 13.65 -2.42 5.81
CA ILE A 185 12.94 -3.50 5.13
C ILE A 185 13.21 -4.77 5.92
N VAL A 186 12.20 -5.32 6.57
CA VAL A 186 12.35 -6.50 7.43
C VAL A 186 11.65 -7.70 6.79
N PRO A 187 12.35 -8.83 6.57
CA PRO A 187 11.70 -10.07 6.11
C PRO A 187 10.67 -10.55 7.14
N LEU A 188 9.43 -10.77 6.72
CA LEU A 188 8.35 -11.19 7.63
C LEU A 188 8.46 -12.65 8.10
N ASN A 189 9.35 -13.42 7.49
CA ASN A 189 9.70 -14.79 7.93
C ASN A 189 10.92 -14.83 8.87
N ALA A 190 11.44 -13.68 9.32
CA ALA A 190 12.54 -13.62 10.27
C ALA A 190 12.13 -14.20 11.63
N GLU A 191 13.09 -14.82 12.32
CA GLU A 191 12.89 -15.33 13.68
C GLU A 191 12.51 -14.18 14.63
N GLY A 192 11.54 -14.41 15.53
CA GLY A 192 11.04 -13.41 16.47
C GLY A 192 9.89 -12.56 15.91
N ILE A 193 9.39 -12.81 14.70
CA ILE A 193 8.19 -12.15 14.19
C ILE A 193 6.95 -13.03 14.37
N GLU A 194 5.91 -12.46 14.97
CA GLU A 194 4.59 -13.05 15.05
C GLU A 194 3.56 -12.16 14.34
N ILE A 195 2.68 -12.76 13.53
CA ILE A 195 1.64 -12.06 12.77
C ILE A 195 0.28 -12.58 13.24
N GLN A 196 -0.52 -11.71 13.82
CA GLN A 196 -1.86 -12.03 14.30
C GLN A 196 -2.94 -11.34 13.44
N PRO A 197 -4.01 -12.06 13.05
CA PRO A 197 -5.07 -11.46 12.25
C PRO A 197 -5.88 -10.45 13.06
N VAL A 198 -6.24 -9.34 12.41
CA VAL A 198 -7.21 -8.36 12.89
C VAL A 198 -8.37 -8.34 11.90
N HIS A 199 -9.51 -8.89 12.31
CA HIS A 199 -10.71 -8.92 11.49
C HIS A 199 -11.46 -7.60 11.63
N THR A 200 -11.74 -6.96 10.50
CA THR A 200 -12.48 -5.71 10.43
C THR A 200 -13.95 -5.96 10.11
N MET A 201 -14.79 -4.92 10.15
CA MET A 201 -16.19 -5.03 9.72
C MET A 201 -16.33 -5.21 8.20
N GLY A 202 -15.32 -4.84 7.45
CA GLY A 202 -15.24 -5.11 6.02
C GLY A 202 -14.74 -6.52 5.73
N THR A 203 -14.52 -6.83 4.47
CA THR A 203 -13.93 -8.12 4.04
C THR A 203 -12.41 -8.14 4.23
N GLU A 204 -11.77 -6.97 4.34
CA GLU A 204 -10.33 -6.83 4.45
C GLU A 204 -9.80 -7.35 5.79
N ARG A 205 -8.81 -8.24 5.72
CA ARG A 205 -8.02 -8.66 6.87
C ARG A 205 -6.82 -7.74 7.04
N SER A 206 -6.70 -7.08 8.19
CA SER A 206 -5.46 -6.47 8.61
C SER A 206 -4.71 -7.37 9.60
N ASN A 207 -3.55 -6.93 10.11
CA ASN A 207 -2.77 -7.71 11.05
C ASN A 207 -2.17 -6.81 12.14
N ALA A 208 -1.97 -7.41 13.32
CA ALA A 208 -1.01 -6.96 14.30
C ALA A 208 0.29 -7.75 14.07
N THR A 209 1.43 -7.09 14.12
CA THR A 209 2.75 -7.72 13.99
C THR A 209 3.58 -7.43 15.22
N PHE A 210 4.22 -8.45 15.75
CA PHE A 210 5.05 -8.39 16.96
C PHE A 210 6.48 -8.75 16.59
N TYR A 211 7.42 -8.05 17.21
CA TYR A 211 8.85 -8.18 16.98
C TYR A 211 9.53 -8.43 18.32
N ASP A 212 10.17 -9.58 18.48
CA ASP A 212 10.87 -10.01 19.70
C ASP A 212 12.30 -10.42 19.34
N ASP A 213 13.25 -9.54 19.67
CA ASP A 213 14.68 -9.67 19.35
C ASP A 213 14.97 -9.97 17.86
N VAL A 214 14.18 -9.42 16.95
CA VAL A 214 14.36 -9.62 15.52
C VAL A 214 15.67 -8.98 15.05
N ARG A 215 16.55 -9.79 14.45
CA ARG A 215 17.86 -9.36 13.97
C ARG A 215 17.85 -9.08 12.49
N ILE A 216 18.41 -7.93 12.10
CA ILE A 216 18.54 -7.53 10.69
C ILE A 216 19.84 -6.78 10.45
N GLY A 217 20.48 -7.03 9.31
CA GLY A 217 21.70 -6.33 8.91
C GLY A 217 21.49 -4.87 8.53
N ASP A 218 22.50 -4.04 8.65
CA ASP A 218 22.42 -2.60 8.34
C ASP A 218 22.16 -2.33 6.85
N GLU A 219 22.41 -3.29 5.97
CA GLU A 219 22.11 -3.22 4.54
C GLU A 219 20.62 -3.16 4.22
N TRP A 220 19.75 -3.58 5.16
CA TRP A 220 18.30 -3.49 5.04
C TRP A 220 17.72 -2.16 5.53
N ARG A 221 18.55 -1.23 5.94
CA ARG A 221 18.15 0.11 6.37
C ARG A 221 17.92 1.02 5.16
N ILE A 222 16.85 1.81 5.21
CA ILE A 222 16.58 2.86 4.24
C ILE A 222 17.07 4.21 4.78
N GLY A 223 17.91 4.90 4.00
CA GLY A 223 18.42 6.21 4.34
C GLY A 223 19.38 6.21 5.54
N GLU A 224 19.54 7.35 6.19
CA GLU A 224 20.44 7.52 7.34
C GLU A 224 19.79 7.09 8.66
N VAL A 225 20.60 6.67 9.62
CA VAL A 225 20.15 6.45 11.02
C VAL A 225 19.54 7.75 11.54
N ASP A 226 18.42 7.66 12.24
CA ASP A 226 17.64 8.79 12.74
C ASP A 226 17.03 9.71 11.64
N GLY A 227 17.22 9.35 10.37
CA GLY A 227 16.70 10.06 9.19
C GLY A 227 15.31 9.62 8.74
N GLY A 228 14.63 8.73 9.49
CA GLY A 228 13.38 8.09 9.08
C GLY A 228 12.22 9.05 8.80
N TRP A 229 12.27 10.27 9.34
CA TRP A 229 11.22 11.25 9.02
C TRP A 229 11.23 11.71 7.56
N GLU A 230 12.41 11.78 6.93
CA GLU A 230 12.52 12.08 5.50
C GLU A 230 11.95 10.92 4.66
N ILE A 231 12.22 9.67 5.07
CA ILE A 231 11.65 8.47 4.45
C ILE A 231 10.12 8.48 4.57
N MET A 232 9.59 8.79 5.75
CA MET A 232 8.14 8.90 5.96
C MET A 232 7.51 9.95 5.04
N LYS A 233 8.12 11.12 4.90
CA LYS A 233 7.61 12.17 3.99
C LYS A 233 7.60 11.72 2.54
N ALA A 234 8.65 11.02 2.09
CA ALA A 234 8.73 10.48 0.75
C ALA A 234 7.65 9.40 0.53
N ALA A 235 7.51 8.45 1.47
CA ALA A 235 6.50 7.41 1.40
C ALA A 235 5.08 7.98 1.30
N LEU A 236 4.73 8.93 2.18
CA LEU A 236 3.43 9.60 2.16
C LEU A 236 3.20 10.45 0.89
N LYS A 237 4.25 11.04 0.31
CA LYS A 237 4.16 11.76 -0.97
C LYS A 237 3.75 10.81 -2.10
N TYR A 238 4.40 9.64 -2.20
CA TYR A 238 4.09 8.64 -3.22
C TYR A 238 2.74 7.97 -2.96
N GLU A 239 2.44 7.60 -1.72
CA GLU A 239 1.15 7.03 -1.32
C GLU A 239 -0.02 7.95 -1.68
N ARG A 240 0.07 9.25 -1.36
CA ARG A 240 -0.97 10.23 -1.70
C ARG A 240 -1.09 10.46 -3.21
N GLY A 241 -0.02 10.31 -3.96
CA GLY A 241 -0.04 10.36 -5.42
C GLY A 241 -0.85 9.20 -6.03
N ILE A 242 -0.83 8.04 -5.39
CA ILE A 242 -1.58 6.85 -5.79
C ILE A 242 -3.00 6.89 -5.20
N ALA A 243 -3.13 7.16 -3.90
CA ALA A 243 -4.41 7.18 -3.19
C ALA A 243 -5.24 8.46 -3.45
N GLY A 244 -4.62 9.53 -3.96
CA GLY A 244 -5.30 10.80 -4.27
C GLY A 244 -6.39 10.69 -5.35
N GLY A 245 -6.47 9.56 -6.02
CA GLY A 245 -7.52 9.18 -6.95
C GLY A 245 -8.62 8.31 -6.34
N GLN A 246 -8.84 8.33 -5.03
CA GLN A 246 -10.06 7.72 -4.48
C GLN A 246 -11.28 8.51 -4.94
N PHE A 247 -11.72 8.18 -6.14
CA PHE A 247 -12.97 8.66 -6.69
C PHE A 247 -14.11 8.02 -5.91
N PRO A 248 -15.20 8.76 -5.61
CA PRO A 248 -16.41 8.11 -5.15
C PRO A 248 -16.74 7.03 -6.18
N SER A 249 -16.83 5.78 -5.73
CA SER A 249 -17.02 4.62 -6.60
C SER A 249 -18.33 4.80 -7.40
N PRO A 250 -18.31 5.33 -8.65
CA PRO A 250 -19.52 5.44 -9.46
C PRO A 250 -20.23 4.10 -9.58
N PRO A 251 -19.53 2.93 -9.77
CA PRO A 251 -20.19 1.63 -9.80
C PRO A 251 -20.97 1.29 -8.53
N LEU A 252 -20.47 1.69 -7.35
CA LEU A 252 -21.20 1.47 -6.09
C LEU A 252 -22.45 2.34 -5.99
N ILE A 253 -22.36 3.59 -6.44
CA ILE A 253 -23.50 4.51 -6.48
C ILE A 253 -24.53 4.02 -7.48
N ASP A 254 -24.12 3.62 -8.68
CA ASP A 254 -24.99 3.10 -9.71
C ASP A 254 -25.66 1.79 -9.28
N ALA A 255 -24.93 0.85 -8.68
CA ALA A 255 -25.47 -0.36 -8.10
C ALA A 255 -26.46 -0.08 -6.97
N PHE A 256 -26.20 0.94 -6.14
CA PHE A 256 -27.13 1.39 -5.10
C PHE A 256 -28.42 1.99 -5.69
N ILE A 257 -28.30 2.80 -6.75
CA ILE A 257 -29.44 3.36 -7.47
C ILE A 257 -30.27 2.25 -8.13
N GLU A 258 -29.63 1.30 -8.80
CA GLU A 258 -30.30 0.12 -9.38
C GLU A 258 -31.03 -0.71 -8.31
N TYR A 259 -30.34 -1.00 -7.20
CA TYR A 259 -30.94 -1.69 -6.07
C TYR A 259 -32.14 -0.92 -5.52
N ALA A 260 -32.02 0.39 -5.29
CA ALA A 260 -33.09 1.22 -4.78
C ALA A 260 -34.29 1.30 -5.74
N GLN A 261 -34.06 1.27 -7.06
CA GLN A 261 -35.09 1.27 -8.08
C GLN A 261 -35.78 -0.12 -8.20
N SER A 262 -35.04 -1.21 -8.00
CA SER A 262 -35.55 -2.59 -8.09
C SER A 262 -36.27 -3.04 -6.82
N THR A 263 -36.02 -2.39 -5.68
CA THR A 263 -36.55 -2.79 -4.38
C THR A 263 -37.84 -2.02 -4.08
N THR A 264 -38.93 -2.76 -3.88
CA THR A 264 -40.25 -2.22 -3.52
C THR A 264 -40.43 -2.01 -2.01
N THR A 265 -39.36 -2.04 -1.24
CA THR A 265 -39.46 -1.77 0.23
C THR A 265 -39.86 -0.33 0.45
N PRO A 266 -41.03 -0.03 1.01
CA PRO A 266 -41.43 1.34 1.22
C PRO A 266 -40.56 1.97 2.30
N VAL A 267 -39.67 2.85 1.88
CA VAL A 267 -38.98 3.75 2.82
C VAL A 267 -40.04 4.72 3.34
N SER A 268 -40.60 4.42 4.49
CA SER A 268 -41.56 5.37 5.09
C SER A 268 -40.78 6.59 5.59
N TYR A 269 -41.34 7.77 5.35
CA TYR A 269 -40.80 9.06 5.79
C TYR A 269 -40.51 9.10 7.31
N THR A 270 -41.14 8.23 8.07
CA THR A 270 -40.91 8.01 9.51
C THR A 270 -39.55 7.43 9.84
N HIS A 271 -38.94 6.63 8.96
CA HIS A 271 -37.59 6.10 9.19
C HIS A 271 -36.51 7.16 8.95
N LEU A 272 -36.70 8.07 8.01
CA LEU A 272 -35.78 9.18 7.77
C LEU A 272 -35.83 10.22 8.91
N ARG A 273 -36.99 10.46 9.49
CA ARG A 273 -37.15 11.40 10.64
C ARG A 273 -36.63 10.84 11.97
N ALA A 274 -36.53 9.53 12.14
CA ALA A 274 -36.04 8.96 13.41
C ALA A 274 -34.53 9.27 13.65
N HIS A 275 -33.78 9.63 12.62
CA HIS A 275 -32.40 10.09 12.75
C HIS A 275 -32.23 11.60 12.93
N GLU A 276 -33.27 12.41 12.76
CA GLU A 276 -33.21 13.86 12.92
C GLU A 276 -33.55 14.35 14.34
N THR A 277 -33.99 13.46 15.25
CA THR A 277 -34.49 13.83 16.59
C THR A 277 -33.53 13.47 17.73
N VAL A 278 -32.23 13.54 17.52
CA VAL A 278 -31.25 13.58 18.62
C VAL A 278 -30.50 14.90 18.54
N VAL A 279 -31.12 15.93 19.08
CA VAL A 279 -30.49 17.16 19.56
C VAL A 279 -30.64 17.20 21.06
#